data_73f76006c2d3925f635ab229fe37dbd4
#
_entry.id   73f76006c2d3925f635ab229fe37dbd4
#
_cell.length_a   1.000
_cell.length_b   1.000
_cell.length_c   1.000
_cell.angle_alpha   90.00
_cell.angle_beta   90.00
_cell.angle_gamma   90.00
#
_symmetry.space_group_name_H-M   'P 1'
#
loop_
_entity.id
_entity.type
_entity.pdbx_description
1 polymer ?
#
loop_
_entity_poly.entity_id
_entity_poly.type
_entity_poly.pdbx_seq_one_letter_code
_entity_poly.pdbx_strand_id
1 'polypeptide(L)'
;MCGRFTLTVDPAEFQDKFGNFTFPKNFAPRFNIAPTQPVLGVPNNDRFKADFFMWGLVPMWAKDPSVGNRLINARGETVAEKPSFRGSLKYKRCLIFADGFYEWKAQPGKKSKIPFYIHMKDRKPFAFAGLWDTWNSSDGSLIRSCALITTEPNELMAMIRRMPVILHPRDYAKWLEPSAQTPDQVSPMIDPLSRRGNGCVPGQHAGQQSVYRCSELVVPAK
;
A
#
# COMPACT_ATOMS: atom_id res chain seq x y z
N MET A 1 11.96 3.00 3.27
CA MET A 1 10.61 2.62 3.75
C MET A 1 9.65 3.66 3.22
N CYS A 2 8.57 3.25 2.55
CA CYS A 2 7.57 4.17 2.04
C CYS A 2 6.98 5.01 3.20
N GLY A 3 7.21 6.30 3.16
CA GLY A 3 6.74 7.25 4.17
C GLY A 3 5.99 8.45 3.57
N ARG A 4 5.79 8.47 2.26
CA ARG A 4 5.04 9.49 1.53
C ARG A 4 4.48 8.92 0.25
N PHE A 5 3.23 9.22 -0.06
CA PHE A 5 2.61 8.83 -1.31
C PHE A 5 1.57 9.87 -1.78
N THR A 6 1.03 9.67 -2.96
CA THR A 6 0.06 10.57 -3.59
C THR A 6 -1.22 9.84 -3.94
N LEU A 7 -2.32 10.58 -3.98
CA LEU A 7 -3.56 10.20 -4.60
C LEU A 7 -4.12 11.47 -5.25
N THR A 8 -3.75 11.71 -6.51
CA THR A 8 -4.00 12.97 -7.22
C THR A 8 -4.98 12.82 -8.37
N VAL A 9 -5.36 11.59 -8.69
CA VAL A 9 -6.31 11.26 -9.76
C VAL A 9 -7.67 11.88 -9.49
N ASP A 10 -8.31 12.38 -10.52
CA ASP A 10 -9.68 12.89 -10.45
C ASP A 10 -10.64 11.80 -9.94
N PRO A 11 -11.58 12.13 -9.04
CA PRO A 11 -12.54 11.16 -8.50
C PRO A 11 -13.34 10.40 -9.57
N ALA A 12 -13.67 11.01 -10.70
CA ALA A 12 -14.40 10.33 -11.79
C ALA A 12 -13.51 9.28 -12.47
N GLU A 13 -12.28 9.66 -12.83
CA GLU A 13 -11.31 8.71 -13.41
C GLU A 13 -11.00 7.58 -12.44
N PHE A 14 -10.91 7.89 -11.14
CA PHE A 14 -10.69 6.92 -10.10
C PHE A 14 -11.87 5.95 -9.99
N GLN A 15 -13.11 6.44 -10.04
CA GLN A 15 -14.32 5.61 -10.04
C GLN A 15 -14.36 4.68 -11.26
N ASP A 16 -13.98 5.17 -12.44
CA ASP A 16 -13.91 4.34 -13.66
C ASP A 16 -12.91 3.19 -13.51
N LYS A 17 -11.76 3.46 -12.91
CA LYS A 17 -10.71 2.45 -12.69
C LYS A 17 -11.10 1.41 -11.65
N PHE A 18 -11.80 1.81 -10.61
CA PHE A 18 -12.17 0.99 -9.46
C PHE A 18 -13.68 0.86 -9.29
N GLY A 19 -14.43 0.78 -10.40
CA GLY A 19 -15.88 0.79 -10.44
C GLY A 19 -16.60 -0.27 -9.60
N ASN A 20 -15.89 -1.29 -9.13
CA ASN A 20 -16.42 -2.29 -8.22
C ASN A 20 -16.51 -1.80 -6.75
N PHE A 21 -15.96 -0.61 -6.44
CA PHE A 21 -15.97 -0.03 -5.12
C PHE A 21 -16.83 1.24 -5.08
N THR A 22 -17.44 1.48 -3.94
CA THR A 22 -18.14 2.74 -3.64
C THR A 22 -17.21 3.66 -2.87
N PHE A 23 -17.02 4.88 -3.33
CA PHE A 23 -16.13 5.87 -2.73
C PHE A 23 -16.90 6.99 -2.01
N PRO A 24 -16.29 7.61 -0.98
CA PRO A 24 -16.81 8.83 -0.40
C PRO A 24 -16.96 9.92 -1.47
N LYS A 25 -18.07 10.66 -1.45
CA LYS A 25 -18.36 11.71 -2.47
C LYS A 25 -17.31 12.84 -2.51
N ASN A 26 -16.63 13.08 -1.40
CA ASN A 26 -15.71 14.21 -1.23
C ASN A 26 -14.33 13.73 -0.81
N PHE A 27 -13.53 13.22 -1.73
CA PHE A 27 -12.10 13.13 -1.51
C PHE A 27 -11.38 14.05 -2.50
N ALA A 28 -10.47 14.87 -1.98
CA ALA A 28 -9.71 15.80 -2.80
C ALA A 28 -8.35 15.20 -3.20
N PRO A 29 -7.80 15.58 -4.37
CA PRO A 29 -6.44 15.22 -4.75
C PRO A 29 -5.41 15.59 -3.68
N ARG A 30 -4.50 14.67 -3.37
CA ARG A 30 -3.48 14.84 -2.36
C ARG A 30 -2.10 14.46 -2.88
N PHE A 31 -1.20 15.44 -2.93
CA PHE A 31 0.12 15.34 -3.53
C PHE A 31 1.23 14.91 -2.56
N ASN A 32 0.95 14.86 -1.26
CA ASN A 32 1.95 14.58 -0.25
C ASN A 32 1.31 14.01 1.02
N ILE A 33 0.81 12.80 0.94
CA ILE A 33 0.23 12.09 2.08
C ILE A 33 1.35 11.59 2.98
N ALA A 34 1.26 11.92 4.27
CA ALA A 34 2.24 11.57 5.29
C ALA A 34 1.65 10.63 6.36
N PRO A 35 2.47 9.91 7.12
CA PRO A 35 2.02 9.17 8.30
C PRO A 35 1.16 10.04 9.22
N THR A 36 0.25 9.40 9.96
CA THR A 36 -0.77 10.00 10.83
C THR A 36 -1.89 10.75 10.12
N GLN A 37 -1.84 10.84 8.80
CA GLN A 37 -2.92 11.41 8.01
C GLN A 37 -3.92 10.35 7.56
N PRO A 38 -5.19 10.75 7.29
CA PRO A 38 -6.18 9.83 6.71
C PRO A 38 -5.78 9.42 5.29
N VAL A 39 -5.95 8.15 4.99
CA VAL A 39 -5.71 7.55 3.67
C VAL A 39 -6.95 6.79 3.21
N LEU A 40 -7.24 6.81 1.91
CA LEU A 40 -8.39 6.15 1.32
C LEU A 40 -8.09 4.66 1.09
N GLY A 41 -8.99 3.79 1.53
CA GLY A 41 -8.83 2.35 1.34
C GLY A 41 -10.14 1.58 1.44
N VAL A 42 -10.10 0.29 1.08
CA VAL A 42 -11.22 -0.64 1.19
C VAL A 42 -10.84 -1.76 2.14
N PRO A 43 -11.57 -1.94 3.25
CA PRO A 43 -11.34 -3.05 4.18
C PRO A 43 -11.98 -4.35 3.69
N ASN A 44 -11.46 -5.47 4.14
CA ASN A 44 -12.01 -6.77 3.76
C ASN A 44 -13.34 -7.15 4.46
N ASN A 45 -13.73 -6.45 5.51
CA ASN A 45 -15.03 -6.65 6.16
C ASN A 45 -16.18 -5.89 5.47
N ASP A 46 -15.85 -4.88 4.65
CA ASP A 46 -16.79 -4.19 3.76
C ASP A 46 -16.08 -3.94 2.42
N ARG A 47 -15.83 -5.03 1.71
CA ARG A 47 -14.98 -5.09 0.50
C ARG A 47 -15.51 -4.35 -0.72
N PHE A 48 -16.62 -3.65 -0.60
CA PHE A 48 -17.18 -2.84 -1.67
C PHE A 48 -17.21 -1.35 -1.34
N LYS A 49 -16.91 -0.98 -0.08
CA LYS A 49 -16.99 0.40 0.38
C LYS A 49 -15.63 0.90 0.85
N ALA A 50 -15.16 1.95 0.18
CA ALA A 50 -13.97 2.68 0.60
C ALA A 50 -14.28 3.59 1.78
N ASP A 51 -13.31 3.71 2.69
CA ASP A 51 -13.37 4.58 3.85
C ASP A 51 -11.96 5.12 4.17
N PHE A 52 -11.87 6.04 5.12
CA PHE A 52 -10.60 6.61 5.55
C PHE A 52 -10.03 5.86 6.76
N PHE A 53 -8.71 5.62 6.70
CA PHE A 53 -7.93 5.04 7.77
C PHE A 53 -6.82 6.00 8.16
N MET A 54 -6.52 6.13 9.44
CA MET A 54 -5.31 6.81 9.88
C MET A 54 -4.08 5.97 9.50
N TRP A 55 -3.14 6.53 8.79
CA TRP A 55 -1.92 5.83 8.41
C TRP A 55 -0.94 5.73 9.58
N GLY A 56 -0.88 4.57 10.17
CA GLY A 56 -0.15 4.20 11.37
C GLY A 56 -1.01 3.27 12.21
N LEU A 57 -0.81 1.96 12.05
CA LEU A 57 -1.65 0.93 12.67
C LEU A 57 -1.62 1.01 14.19
N VAL A 58 -2.77 1.16 14.80
CA VAL A 58 -2.95 1.03 16.25
C VAL A 58 -3.62 -0.32 16.49
N PRO A 59 -2.90 -1.33 16.99
CA PRO A 59 -3.48 -2.62 17.30
C PRO A 59 -4.57 -2.48 18.37
N MET A 60 -5.66 -3.25 18.28
CA MET A 60 -6.78 -3.19 19.20
C MET A 60 -6.39 -3.38 20.69
N TRP A 61 -5.27 -4.08 20.95
CA TRP A 61 -4.75 -4.34 22.30
C TRP A 61 -3.80 -3.26 22.80
N ALA A 62 -3.45 -2.24 21.99
CA ALA A 62 -2.52 -1.21 22.39
C ALA A 62 -3.07 -0.36 23.54
N LYS A 63 -2.23 -0.07 24.53
CA LYS A 63 -2.58 0.81 25.65
C LYS A 63 -2.55 2.28 25.27
N ASP A 64 -1.71 2.64 24.28
CA ASP A 64 -1.50 4.01 23.84
C ASP A 64 -1.54 4.04 22.29
N PRO A 65 -2.42 4.87 21.70
CA PRO A 65 -2.55 4.99 20.25
C PRO A 65 -1.30 5.59 19.57
N SER A 66 -0.41 6.23 20.30
CA SER A 66 0.84 6.78 19.75
C SER A 66 1.77 5.71 19.15
N VAL A 67 1.55 4.44 19.49
CA VAL A 67 2.27 3.31 18.88
C VAL A 67 2.10 3.30 17.35
N GLY A 68 0.98 3.79 16.83
CA GLY A 68 0.70 3.94 15.41
C GLY A 68 1.76 4.74 14.67
N ASN A 69 2.36 5.75 15.29
CA ASN A 69 3.42 6.57 14.69
C ASN A 69 4.63 5.74 14.22
N ARG A 70 4.84 4.57 14.79
CA ARG A 70 5.94 3.64 14.47
C ARG A 70 5.50 2.46 13.61
N LEU A 71 4.19 2.22 13.50
CA LEU A 71 3.60 1.08 12.78
C LEU A 71 3.00 1.50 11.44
N ILE A 72 3.64 2.41 10.72
CA ILE A 72 3.21 2.87 9.40
C ILE A 72 3.44 1.84 8.30
N ASN A 73 4.42 0.94 8.49
CA ASN A 73 4.78 -0.13 7.56
C ASN A 73 4.97 -1.47 8.28
N ALA A 74 4.44 -2.54 7.69
CA ALA A 74 4.66 -3.92 8.09
C ALA A 74 5.60 -4.60 7.07
N ARG A 75 6.67 -5.26 7.55
CA ARG A 75 7.57 -6.00 6.65
C ARG A 75 6.95 -7.33 6.26
N GLY A 76 6.80 -7.59 4.97
CA GLY A 76 6.20 -8.83 4.44
C GLY A 76 6.88 -10.09 4.97
N GLU A 77 8.19 -10.06 5.13
CA GLU A 77 9.00 -11.20 5.60
C GLU A 77 8.70 -11.62 7.05
N THR A 78 8.22 -10.71 7.87
CA THR A 78 7.96 -10.96 9.31
C THR A 78 6.54 -10.61 9.74
N VAL A 79 5.68 -10.21 8.83
CA VAL A 79 4.32 -9.73 9.12
C VAL A 79 3.46 -10.80 9.80
N ALA A 80 3.67 -12.07 9.46
CA ALA A 80 2.95 -13.21 10.04
C ALA A 80 3.39 -13.53 11.50
N GLU A 81 4.56 -13.07 11.91
CA GLU A 81 5.14 -13.39 13.22
C GLU A 81 4.92 -12.25 14.22
N LYS A 82 4.99 -11.00 13.73
CA LYS A 82 4.97 -9.80 14.60
C LYS A 82 3.61 -9.62 15.28
N PRO A 83 3.56 -9.52 16.62
CA PRO A 83 2.31 -9.37 17.37
C PRO A 83 1.45 -8.19 16.90
N SER A 84 2.07 -7.10 16.44
CA SER A 84 1.36 -5.91 15.94
C SER A 84 0.62 -6.14 14.62
N PHE A 85 0.99 -7.17 13.84
CA PHE A 85 0.49 -7.34 12.48
C PHE A 85 -0.14 -8.70 12.21
N ARG A 86 0.29 -9.78 12.89
CA ARG A 86 -0.15 -11.15 12.60
C ARG A 86 -1.67 -11.34 12.65
N GLY A 87 -2.33 -10.67 13.59
CA GLY A 87 -3.80 -10.71 13.72
C GLY A 87 -4.47 -10.00 12.53
N SER A 88 -3.97 -8.81 12.19
CA SER A 88 -4.49 -8.06 11.03
C SER A 88 -4.21 -8.77 9.71
N LEU A 89 -3.05 -9.39 9.55
CA LEU A 89 -2.77 -10.20 8.35
C LEU A 89 -3.80 -11.31 8.17
N LYS A 90 -4.16 -11.98 9.26
CA LYS A 90 -5.12 -13.08 9.23
C LYS A 90 -6.55 -12.60 8.98
N TYR A 91 -6.99 -11.48 9.56
CA TYR A 91 -8.40 -11.12 9.62
C TYR A 91 -8.75 -9.74 9.07
N LYS A 92 -7.81 -8.80 8.99
CA LYS A 92 -8.07 -7.36 8.75
C LYS A 92 -7.14 -6.79 7.69
N ARG A 93 -7.38 -7.19 6.44
CA ARG A 93 -6.63 -6.72 5.28
C ARG A 93 -7.40 -5.61 4.57
N CYS A 94 -6.69 -4.70 3.93
CA CYS A 94 -7.30 -3.62 3.16
C CYS A 94 -6.48 -3.31 1.90
N LEU A 95 -7.13 -2.70 0.94
CA LEU A 95 -6.47 -1.97 -0.15
C LEU A 95 -6.26 -0.53 0.31
N ILE A 96 -5.09 0.05 0.05
CA ILE A 96 -4.83 1.48 0.24
C ILE A 96 -4.51 2.07 -1.12
N PHE A 97 -5.29 3.04 -1.57
CA PHE A 97 -5.19 3.59 -2.90
C PHE A 97 -4.12 4.68 -3.02
N ALA A 98 -3.41 4.66 -4.14
CA ALA A 98 -2.37 5.62 -4.49
C ALA A 98 -2.22 5.72 -6.02
N ASP A 99 -1.60 6.78 -6.50
CA ASP A 99 -1.16 6.94 -7.89
C ASP A 99 0.36 7.13 -8.02
N GLY A 100 1.06 7.31 -6.90
CA GLY A 100 2.50 7.36 -6.84
C GLY A 100 3.00 7.41 -5.40
N PHE A 101 4.29 7.21 -5.19
CA PHE A 101 4.92 7.29 -3.89
C PHE A 101 6.33 7.86 -3.97
N TYR A 102 6.81 8.39 -2.84
CA TYR A 102 8.14 8.97 -2.75
C TYR A 102 9.08 8.04 -2.00
N GLU A 103 10.28 7.92 -2.53
CA GLU A 103 11.41 7.28 -1.85
C GLU A 103 12.69 8.09 -2.03
N TRP A 104 13.64 7.89 -1.14
CA TRP A 104 14.86 8.69 -1.06
C TRP A 104 16.09 7.82 -1.27
N LYS A 105 16.79 8.06 -2.37
CA LYS A 105 18.08 7.40 -2.66
C LYS A 105 19.19 8.05 -1.84
N ALA A 106 19.95 7.22 -1.12
CA ALA A 106 21.16 7.67 -0.46
C ALA A 106 22.24 8.05 -1.49
N GLN A 107 23.02 9.07 -1.18
CA GLN A 107 24.18 9.49 -1.99
C GLN A 107 25.47 9.07 -1.24
N PRO A 108 26.40 8.36 -1.92
CA PRO A 108 27.70 8.07 -1.33
C PRO A 108 28.42 9.35 -0.85
N GLY A 109 28.91 9.34 0.40
CA GLY A 109 29.64 10.46 0.96
C GLY A 109 28.82 11.72 1.32
N LYS A 110 27.47 11.70 1.14
CA LYS A 110 26.60 12.84 1.47
C LYS A 110 25.55 12.47 2.52
N LYS A 111 25.23 13.41 3.41
CA LYS A 111 24.09 13.27 4.36
C LYS A 111 22.74 13.46 3.67
N SER A 112 22.70 14.22 2.56
CA SER A 112 21.49 14.49 1.79
C SER A 112 21.12 13.28 0.94
N LYS A 113 19.81 13.05 0.76
CA LYS A 113 19.25 12.03 -0.10
C LYS A 113 18.54 12.67 -1.28
N ILE A 114 18.48 12.00 -2.40
CA ILE A 114 17.74 12.46 -3.57
C ILE A 114 16.34 11.87 -3.51
N PRO A 115 15.26 12.68 -3.51
CA PRO A 115 13.90 12.20 -3.61
C PRO A 115 13.60 11.71 -5.02
N PHE A 116 12.87 10.61 -5.10
CA PHE A 116 12.31 10.06 -6.33
C PHE A 116 10.82 9.91 -6.18
N TYR A 117 10.08 10.30 -7.20
CA TYR A 117 8.66 10.04 -7.34
C TYR A 117 8.46 8.84 -8.24
N ILE A 118 7.80 7.82 -7.72
CA ILE A 118 7.62 6.53 -8.37
C ILE A 118 6.13 6.35 -8.64
N HIS A 119 5.78 6.06 -9.89
CA HIS A 119 4.41 5.87 -10.33
C HIS A 119 4.34 4.81 -11.43
N MET A 120 3.14 4.38 -11.81
CA MET A 120 2.95 3.48 -12.93
C MET A 120 3.28 4.16 -14.26
N LYS A 121 3.78 3.41 -15.24
CA LYS A 121 4.12 3.94 -16.57
C LYS A 121 2.94 4.62 -17.25
N ASP A 122 1.76 4.07 -17.11
CA ASP A 122 0.50 4.58 -17.66
C ASP A 122 -0.17 5.66 -16.77
N ARG A 123 0.51 6.09 -15.70
CA ARG A 123 0.01 7.07 -14.70
C ARG A 123 -1.28 6.66 -13.98
N LYS A 124 -1.75 5.44 -14.17
CA LYS A 124 -2.98 4.97 -13.55
C LYS A 124 -2.81 4.71 -12.06
N PRO A 125 -3.86 4.94 -11.27
CA PRO A 125 -3.85 4.61 -9.85
C PRO A 125 -3.80 3.10 -9.62
N PHE A 126 -3.31 2.73 -8.45
CA PHE A 126 -3.12 1.35 -8.00
C PHE A 126 -3.46 1.22 -6.52
N ALA A 127 -3.42 0.01 -5.99
CA ALA A 127 -3.61 -0.21 -4.57
C ALA A 127 -2.39 -0.92 -3.95
N PHE A 128 -1.99 -0.42 -2.78
CA PHE A 128 -1.06 -1.11 -1.90
C PHE A 128 -1.78 -2.19 -1.10
N ALA A 129 -1.07 -3.27 -0.78
CA ALA A 129 -1.47 -4.20 0.26
C ALA A 129 -1.38 -3.52 1.62
N GLY A 130 -2.50 -3.43 2.31
CA GLY A 130 -2.62 -2.82 3.62
C GLY A 130 -3.16 -3.81 4.66
N LEU A 131 -2.82 -3.53 5.91
CA LEU A 131 -3.43 -4.13 7.10
C LEU A 131 -4.17 -3.04 7.85
N TRP A 132 -5.29 -3.36 8.46
CA TRP A 132 -6.03 -2.40 9.26
C TRP A 132 -6.40 -2.95 10.63
N ASP A 133 -6.72 -2.06 11.55
CA ASP A 133 -7.29 -2.40 12.86
C ASP A 133 -8.19 -1.27 13.37
N THR A 134 -9.01 -1.58 14.34
CA THR A 134 -9.83 -0.62 15.08
C THR A 134 -9.39 -0.63 16.54
N TRP A 135 -9.03 0.53 17.04
CA TRP A 135 -8.71 0.75 18.43
C TRP A 135 -9.80 1.57 19.11
N ASN A 136 -10.21 1.15 20.30
CA ASN A 136 -11.23 1.82 21.11
C ASN A 136 -10.54 2.57 22.23
N SER A 137 -10.77 3.87 22.29
CA SER A 137 -10.35 4.69 23.43
C SER A 137 -11.27 4.46 24.65
N SER A 138 -10.76 4.77 25.83
CA SER A 138 -11.53 4.74 27.08
C SER A 138 -12.71 5.72 27.10
N ASP A 139 -12.67 6.76 26.26
CA ASP A 139 -13.77 7.73 26.08
C ASP A 139 -14.81 7.28 25.03
N GLY A 140 -14.67 6.08 24.47
CA GLY A 140 -15.54 5.51 23.44
C GLY A 140 -15.23 5.95 22.02
N SER A 141 -14.20 6.78 21.77
CA SER A 141 -13.79 7.13 20.42
C SER A 141 -13.12 5.94 19.72
N LEU A 142 -13.40 5.82 18.41
CA LEU A 142 -12.90 4.76 17.55
C LEU A 142 -11.83 5.29 16.62
N ILE A 143 -10.65 4.67 16.62
CA ILE A 143 -9.60 4.95 15.63
C ILE A 143 -9.51 3.76 14.67
N ARG A 144 -9.91 3.97 13.42
CA ARG A 144 -9.58 3.08 12.31
C ARG A 144 -8.21 3.44 11.77
N SER A 145 -7.30 2.50 11.77
CA SER A 145 -5.91 2.73 11.36
C SER A 145 -5.40 1.65 10.44
N CYS A 146 -4.35 1.95 9.68
CA CYS A 146 -3.76 1.01 8.75
C CYS A 146 -2.23 1.10 8.69
N ALA A 147 -1.61 0.04 8.18
CA ALA A 147 -0.20 0.00 7.81
C ALA A 147 -0.05 -0.53 6.38
N LEU A 148 0.94 -0.03 5.63
CA LEU A 148 1.31 -0.58 4.35
C LEU A 148 2.20 -1.81 4.53
N ILE A 149 2.00 -2.85 3.73
CA ILE A 149 2.97 -3.95 3.66
C ILE A 149 4.11 -3.51 2.73
N THR A 150 5.34 -3.76 3.18
CA THR A 150 6.55 -3.47 2.41
C THR A 150 7.36 -4.74 2.22
N THR A 151 8.06 -4.83 1.11
CA THR A 151 8.92 -5.97 0.75
C THR A 151 10.29 -5.47 0.28
N GLU A 152 11.21 -6.40 0.02
CA GLU A 152 12.45 -6.09 -0.65
C GLU A 152 12.19 -5.46 -2.02
N PRO A 153 13.06 -4.54 -2.48
CA PRO A 153 12.91 -3.94 -3.80
C PRO A 153 13.11 -5.00 -4.89
N ASN A 154 12.37 -4.86 -5.99
CA ASN A 154 12.67 -5.61 -7.21
C ASN A 154 13.88 -4.99 -7.93
N GLU A 155 14.31 -5.59 -9.06
CA GLU A 155 15.48 -5.13 -9.83
C GLU A 155 15.35 -3.66 -10.26
N LEU A 156 14.15 -3.21 -10.66
CA LEU A 156 13.90 -1.83 -11.09
C LEU A 156 14.01 -0.83 -9.95
N MET A 157 13.78 -1.30 -8.73
CA MET A 157 13.77 -0.52 -7.51
C MET A 157 15.02 -0.73 -6.64
N ALA A 158 16.07 -1.35 -7.17
CA ALA A 158 17.32 -1.69 -6.44
C ALA A 158 18.01 -0.48 -5.78
N MET A 159 17.66 0.75 -6.20
CA MET A 159 18.20 1.98 -5.61
C MET A 159 17.58 2.34 -4.25
N ILE A 160 16.46 1.74 -3.89
CA ILE A 160 15.78 1.95 -2.60
C ILE A 160 15.91 0.71 -1.74
N ARG A 161 15.75 0.87 -0.43
CA ARG A 161 15.93 -0.25 0.50
C ARG A 161 14.71 -1.18 0.58
N ARG A 162 13.53 -0.63 0.38
CA ARG A 162 12.26 -1.36 0.48
C ARG A 162 11.23 -0.66 -0.39
N MET A 163 10.28 -1.45 -0.91
CA MET A 163 9.15 -0.92 -1.68
C MET A 163 7.82 -1.33 -1.03
N PRO A 164 6.76 -0.52 -1.14
CA PRO A 164 5.43 -0.96 -0.77
C PRO A 164 4.97 -2.08 -1.71
N VAL A 165 4.21 -3.03 -1.17
CA VAL A 165 3.60 -4.08 -1.98
C VAL A 165 2.44 -3.48 -2.76
N ILE A 166 2.59 -3.40 -4.08
CA ILE A 166 1.51 -3.03 -5.00
C ILE A 166 0.81 -4.32 -5.43
N LEU A 167 -0.47 -4.42 -5.16
CA LEU A 167 -1.26 -5.58 -5.54
C LEU A 167 -1.65 -5.52 -7.02
N HIS A 168 -1.64 -6.66 -7.68
CA HIS A 168 -2.22 -6.78 -9.00
C HIS A 168 -3.75 -6.74 -8.90
N PRO A 169 -4.51 -6.07 -9.80
CA PRO A 169 -5.98 -6.03 -9.74
C PRO A 169 -6.66 -7.38 -9.64
N ARG A 170 -6.13 -8.42 -10.28
CA ARG A 170 -6.62 -9.81 -10.16
C ARG A 170 -6.56 -10.37 -8.74
N ASP A 171 -5.69 -9.83 -7.88
CA ASP A 171 -5.47 -10.30 -6.52
C ASP A 171 -6.35 -9.54 -5.50
N TYR A 172 -7.02 -8.45 -5.90
CA TYR A 172 -7.82 -7.60 -4.99
C TYR A 172 -8.92 -8.39 -4.28
N ALA A 173 -9.69 -9.19 -5.02
CA ALA A 173 -10.77 -9.99 -4.43
C ALA A 173 -10.25 -11.02 -3.43
N LYS A 174 -9.14 -11.68 -3.75
CA LYS A 174 -8.49 -12.65 -2.85
C LYS A 174 -7.88 -11.96 -1.63
N TRP A 175 -7.26 -10.79 -1.80
CA TRP A 175 -6.71 -10.01 -0.71
C TRP A 175 -7.80 -9.54 0.27
N LEU A 176 -8.96 -9.12 -0.27
CA LEU A 176 -10.12 -8.66 0.48
C LEU A 176 -11.06 -9.79 0.93
N GLU A 177 -10.66 -11.06 0.81
CA GLU A 177 -11.47 -12.18 1.30
C GLU A 177 -11.75 -12.02 2.81
N PRO A 178 -13.02 -11.96 3.26
CA PRO A 178 -13.34 -11.70 4.67
C PRO A 178 -12.91 -12.83 5.62
N SER A 179 -12.83 -14.07 5.10
CA SER A 179 -12.44 -15.22 5.90
C SER A 179 -10.99 -15.11 6.40
N ALA A 180 -10.71 -15.83 7.47
CA ALA A 180 -9.35 -15.96 7.98
C ALA A 180 -8.44 -16.54 6.89
N GLN A 181 -7.30 -15.88 6.66
CA GLN A 181 -6.29 -16.35 5.71
C GLN A 181 -5.05 -16.84 6.45
N THR A 182 -4.47 -17.90 5.95
CA THR A 182 -3.16 -18.38 6.43
C THR A 182 -2.03 -17.58 5.78
N PRO A 183 -0.83 -17.52 6.39
CA PRO A 183 0.32 -16.90 5.76
C PRO A 183 0.59 -17.44 4.35
N ASP A 184 0.47 -18.74 4.10
CA ASP A 184 0.71 -19.37 2.80
C ASP A 184 -0.28 -18.91 1.71
N GLN A 185 -1.50 -18.56 2.11
CA GLN A 185 -2.51 -18.05 1.19
C GLN A 185 -2.24 -16.61 0.75
N VAL A 186 -1.60 -15.80 1.61
CA VAL A 186 -1.35 -14.37 1.35
C VAL A 186 0.07 -14.06 0.91
N SER A 187 1.06 -14.86 1.31
CA SER A 187 2.48 -14.68 0.94
C SER A 187 2.71 -14.51 -0.56
N PRO A 188 2.07 -15.29 -1.45
CA PRO A 188 2.26 -15.10 -2.88
C PRO A 188 1.83 -13.73 -3.40
N MET A 189 0.97 -13.00 -2.67
CA MET A 189 0.55 -11.65 -3.02
C MET A 189 1.47 -10.57 -2.44
N ILE A 190 2.26 -10.91 -1.42
CA ILE A 190 3.19 -10.00 -0.73
C ILE A 190 4.58 -9.99 -1.37
N ASP A 191 4.96 -11.08 -2.03
CA ASP A 191 6.24 -11.17 -2.73
C ASP A 191 6.38 -10.09 -3.81
N PRO A 192 7.61 -9.58 -4.04
CA PRO A 192 7.86 -8.64 -5.13
C PRO A 192 7.34 -9.18 -6.46
N LEU A 193 6.69 -8.32 -7.24
CA LEU A 193 6.08 -8.67 -8.53
C LEU A 193 7.04 -9.43 -9.48
N SER A 194 8.35 -9.20 -9.38
CA SER A 194 9.39 -9.87 -10.17
C SER A 194 9.55 -11.37 -9.82
N ARG A 195 9.21 -11.79 -8.61
CA ARG A 195 9.33 -13.19 -8.16
C ARG A 195 8.11 -14.05 -8.52
N ARG A 196 7.01 -13.44 -8.96
CA ARG A 196 5.75 -14.14 -9.23
C ARG A 196 5.70 -14.82 -10.62
N GLY A 197 6.80 -15.20 -11.21
CA GLY A 197 6.83 -16.03 -12.44
C GLY A 197 6.26 -15.38 -13.71
N ASN A 198 5.72 -14.17 -13.65
CA ASN A 198 5.34 -13.39 -14.82
C ASN A 198 6.49 -12.46 -15.16
N GLY A 199 7.50 -13.03 -15.77
CA GLY A 199 8.76 -12.39 -16.09
C GLY A 199 8.58 -10.99 -16.66
N CYS A 200 9.39 -10.06 -16.21
CA CYS A 200 9.93 -9.04 -17.08
C CYS A 200 10.71 -9.76 -18.19
N VAL A 201 10.03 -10.22 -19.22
CA VAL A 201 10.68 -10.67 -20.45
C VAL A 201 10.97 -9.40 -21.22
N PRO A 202 12.22 -9.18 -21.65
CA PRO A 202 12.53 -8.13 -22.62
C PRO A 202 11.76 -8.45 -23.90
N GLY A 203 10.86 -7.56 -24.28
CA GLY A 203 10.18 -7.47 -25.56
C GLY A 203 9.89 -8.75 -26.32
N GLN A 204 8.65 -9.19 -26.34
CA GLN A 204 7.90 -9.55 -27.54
C GLN A 204 6.45 -9.95 -27.15
N HIS A 205 5.53 -9.42 -27.95
CA HIS A 205 4.09 -9.68 -28.07
C HIS A 205 3.11 -8.77 -27.32
N ALA A 206 2.54 -7.91 -28.14
CA ALA A 206 1.27 -7.24 -27.95
C ALA A 206 0.17 -8.27 -27.72
N GLY A 207 -0.52 -8.16 -26.59
CA GLY A 207 -1.69 -8.99 -26.28
C GLY A 207 -1.96 -8.96 -24.76
N GLN A 208 -2.81 -8.03 -24.33
CA GLN A 208 -3.60 -8.07 -23.09
C GLN A 208 -2.96 -8.69 -21.84
N GLN A 209 -1.88 -8.11 -21.33
CA GLN A 209 -1.48 -8.24 -19.94
C GLN A 209 -0.85 -6.92 -19.51
N SER A 210 -1.52 -6.19 -18.64
CA SER A 210 -0.95 -5.02 -17.98
C SER A 210 0.16 -5.49 -17.04
N VAL A 211 1.35 -5.65 -17.59
CA VAL A 211 2.57 -5.86 -16.83
C VAL A 211 2.88 -4.52 -16.17
N TYR A 212 2.83 -4.46 -14.84
CA TYR A 212 3.32 -3.31 -14.10
C TYR A 212 4.82 -3.17 -14.32
N ARG A 213 5.21 -2.47 -15.36
CA ARG A 213 6.58 -2.02 -15.54
C ARG A 213 6.73 -0.73 -14.72
N CYS A 214 7.30 -0.82 -13.54
CA CYS A 214 7.88 0.34 -12.86
C CYS A 214 9.10 0.81 -13.66
N SER A 215 8.95 1.21 -14.91
CA SER A 215 10.09 1.43 -15.79
C SER A 215 10.49 2.89 -15.96
N GLU A 216 9.86 3.81 -15.25
CA GLU A 216 10.29 5.21 -15.31
C GLU A 216 10.27 5.82 -13.92
N LEU A 217 11.42 5.90 -13.34
CA LEU A 217 11.75 6.81 -12.28
C LEU A 217 11.69 8.21 -12.85
N VAL A 218 10.69 8.95 -12.51
CA VAL A 218 10.51 10.29 -13.00
C VAL A 218 11.01 11.28 -11.98
N VAL A 219 12.00 12.02 -12.43
CA VAL A 219 12.42 13.36 -12.05
C VAL A 219 12.59 13.64 -10.55
N PRO A 220 13.73 14.20 -10.12
CA PRO A 220 13.89 14.78 -8.81
C PRO A 220 12.72 15.75 -8.55
N ALA A 221 12.01 15.56 -7.45
CA ALA A 221 11.04 16.54 -7.01
C ALA A 221 11.79 17.87 -6.79
N LYS A 222 11.41 18.92 -7.54
CA LYS A 222 11.90 20.27 -7.33
C LYS A 222 11.41 20.80 -6.00
#